data_ac03ce47f5ec12543933beea4a79d8eb
#
_entry.id   ac03ce47f5ec12543933beea4a79d8eb
#
_cell.length_a   1.000
_cell.length_b   1.000
_cell.length_c   1.000
_cell.angle_alpha   90.00
_cell.angle_beta   90.00
_cell.angle_gamma   90.00
#
_symmetry.space_group_name_H-M   'P 1'
#
loop_
_entity.id
_entity.type
_entity.pdbx_description
1 polymer ?
#
loop_
_entity_poly.entity_id
_entity_poly.type
_entity_poly.pdbx_seq_one_letter_code
_entity_poly.pdbx_strand_id
1 'polypeptide(L)'
;MTQIELIQQRLGESIAVKQQLLEDKQLMQTLARLADAIARCLNAGGKLVICGNGGSASDALHFAGEIVGRFQKERRAWPAVVLNADVASMTAIANDYGYAEVFARQAEAHLKPEDMFIGISTSGNSENVYRALLKAKELGAWTACLVGRDGGRIGRESDYPIIVPCQVTARVQECHITIIHILCEMVENMLTNPERDE
;
A
#
# COMPACT_ATOMS: atom_id res chain seq x y z
N MET A 1 12.80 -20.78 -27.03
CA MET A 1 13.14 -20.40 -25.64
C MET A 1 12.94 -21.61 -24.75
N THR A 2 13.99 -22.06 -24.10
CA THR A 2 13.93 -23.15 -23.12
C THR A 2 13.29 -22.68 -21.81
N GLN A 3 12.91 -23.61 -20.92
CA GLN A 3 12.39 -23.24 -19.59
C GLN A 3 13.44 -22.49 -18.76
N ILE A 4 14.72 -22.84 -18.88
CA ILE A 4 15.81 -22.16 -18.18
C ILE A 4 15.96 -20.72 -18.67
N GLU A 5 15.96 -20.50 -19.98
CA GLU A 5 16.00 -19.16 -20.57
C GLU A 5 14.82 -18.29 -20.12
N LEU A 6 13.61 -18.88 -20.01
CA LEU A 6 12.44 -18.18 -19.50
C LEU A 6 12.63 -17.77 -18.03
N ILE A 7 13.13 -18.66 -17.17
CA ILE A 7 13.42 -18.36 -15.76
C ILE A 7 14.42 -17.20 -15.65
N GLN A 8 15.54 -17.31 -16.36
CA GLN A 8 16.58 -16.27 -16.38
C GLN A 8 16.03 -14.91 -16.85
N GLN A 9 15.22 -14.92 -17.91
CA GLN A 9 14.59 -13.72 -18.43
C GLN A 9 13.67 -13.07 -17.38
N ARG A 10 12.79 -13.83 -16.71
CA ARG A 10 11.84 -13.29 -15.72
C ARG A 10 12.55 -12.74 -14.48
N LEU A 11 13.59 -13.42 -14.00
CA LEU A 11 14.43 -12.89 -12.91
C LEU A 11 15.16 -11.62 -13.33
N GLY A 12 15.73 -11.59 -14.55
CA GLY A 12 16.38 -10.40 -15.10
C GLY A 12 15.43 -9.20 -15.23
N GLU A 13 14.19 -9.41 -15.69
CA GLU A 13 13.17 -8.38 -15.75
C GLU A 13 12.85 -7.82 -14.35
N SER A 14 12.73 -8.69 -13.33
CA SER A 14 12.49 -8.27 -11.94
C SER A 14 13.64 -7.43 -11.39
N ILE A 15 14.88 -7.85 -11.64
CA ILE A 15 16.09 -7.11 -11.24
C ILE A 15 16.13 -5.74 -11.92
N ALA A 16 15.86 -5.69 -13.23
CA ALA A 16 15.90 -4.44 -14.00
C ALA A 16 14.89 -3.40 -13.48
N VAL A 17 13.65 -3.80 -13.14
CA VAL A 17 12.68 -2.88 -12.56
C VAL A 17 13.13 -2.37 -11.19
N LYS A 18 13.66 -3.25 -10.32
CA LYS A 18 14.19 -2.84 -9.00
C LYS A 18 15.40 -1.91 -9.13
N GLN A 19 16.25 -2.12 -10.14
CA GLN A 19 17.37 -1.21 -10.43
C GLN A 19 16.88 0.19 -10.81
N GLN A 20 15.82 0.30 -11.62
CA GLN A 20 15.20 1.60 -11.93
C GLN A 20 14.65 2.29 -10.67
N LEU A 21 13.99 1.55 -9.78
CA LEU A 21 13.50 2.12 -8.52
C LEU A 21 14.66 2.62 -7.62
N LEU A 22 15.77 1.87 -7.56
CA LEU A 22 16.94 2.23 -6.77
C LEU A 22 17.58 3.55 -7.25
N GLU A 23 17.52 3.83 -8.54
CA GLU A 23 18.07 5.05 -9.16
C GLU A 23 17.11 6.25 -9.08
N ASP A 24 15.81 6.03 -8.76
CA ASP A 24 14.81 7.09 -8.67
C ASP A 24 14.88 7.81 -7.30
N LYS A 25 15.62 8.93 -7.28
CA LYS A 25 15.78 9.76 -6.08
C LYS A 25 14.46 10.34 -5.56
N GLN A 26 13.50 10.65 -6.44
CA GLN A 26 12.21 11.21 -6.05
C GLN A 26 11.36 10.13 -5.36
N LEU A 27 11.36 8.90 -5.89
CA LEU A 27 10.72 7.76 -5.25
C LEU A 27 11.32 7.50 -3.86
N MET A 28 12.66 7.49 -3.71
CA MET A 28 13.32 7.29 -2.42
C MET A 28 12.87 8.35 -1.39
N GLN A 29 12.81 9.62 -1.78
CA GLN A 29 12.32 10.70 -0.92
C GLN A 29 10.85 10.54 -0.56
N THR A 30 10.01 10.09 -1.50
CA THR A 30 8.59 9.87 -1.24
C THR A 30 8.37 8.69 -0.30
N LEU A 31 9.15 7.61 -0.45
CA LEU A 31 9.15 6.48 0.48
C LEU A 31 9.53 6.88 1.90
N ALA A 32 10.60 7.69 2.05
CA ALA A 32 11.02 8.19 3.36
C ALA A 32 9.91 9.03 4.01
N ARG A 33 9.31 9.98 3.27
CA ARG A 33 8.19 10.79 3.77
C ARG A 33 6.95 9.96 4.10
N LEU A 34 6.66 8.90 3.33
CA LEU A 34 5.54 8.00 3.62
C LEU A 34 5.80 7.21 4.92
N ALA A 35 7.02 6.70 5.12
CA ALA A 35 7.38 6.01 6.36
C ALA A 35 7.23 6.92 7.59
N ASP A 36 7.70 8.18 7.51
CA ASP A 36 7.50 9.20 8.54
C ASP A 36 6.02 9.47 8.81
N ALA A 37 5.20 9.58 7.75
CA ALA A 37 3.77 9.83 7.88
C ALA A 37 3.03 8.64 8.53
N ILE A 38 3.38 7.40 8.16
CA ILE A 38 2.86 6.18 8.81
C ILE A 38 3.25 6.16 10.29
N ALA A 39 4.52 6.42 10.61
CA ALA A 39 4.98 6.44 11.99
C ALA A 39 4.23 7.49 12.82
N ARG A 40 4.04 8.72 12.30
CA ARG A 40 3.25 9.76 12.98
C ARG A 40 1.79 9.33 13.18
N CYS A 41 1.15 8.77 12.16
CA CYS A 41 -0.23 8.26 12.24
C CYS A 41 -0.36 7.25 13.39
N LEU A 42 0.49 6.22 13.42
CA LEU A 42 0.44 5.17 14.44
C LEU A 42 0.79 5.69 15.84
N ASN A 43 1.73 6.63 15.97
CA ASN A 43 2.11 7.24 17.25
C ASN A 43 1.00 8.16 17.80
N ALA A 44 0.23 8.80 16.93
CA ALA A 44 -0.92 9.62 17.29
C ALA A 44 -2.18 8.80 17.65
N GLY A 45 -2.11 7.47 17.58
CA GLY A 45 -3.24 6.59 17.87
C GLY A 45 -4.14 6.30 16.67
N GLY A 46 -3.78 6.75 15.48
CA GLY A 46 -4.41 6.40 14.22
C GLY A 46 -4.08 4.97 13.78
N LYS A 47 -4.69 4.54 12.69
CA LYS A 47 -4.52 3.21 12.08
C LYS A 47 -4.26 3.29 10.58
N LEU A 48 -3.75 2.20 10.02
CA LEU A 48 -3.69 2.01 8.58
C LEU A 48 -4.99 1.34 8.08
N VAL A 49 -5.58 1.87 7.03
CA VAL A 49 -6.72 1.26 6.33
C VAL A 49 -6.29 0.96 4.90
N ILE A 50 -6.19 -0.32 4.56
CA ILE A 50 -5.52 -0.79 3.36
C ILE A 50 -6.50 -1.55 2.47
N CYS A 51 -6.39 -1.40 1.14
CA CYS A 51 -7.17 -2.20 0.18
C CYS A 51 -6.42 -2.45 -1.12
N GLY A 52 -6.85 -3.51 -1.83
CA GLY A 52 -6.38 -3.86 -3.16
C GLY A 52 -7.22 -4.99 -3.75
N ASN A 53 -6.98 -5.32 -5.02
CA ASN A 53 -7.67 -6.40 -5.74
C ASN A 53 -6.70 -7.53 -6.11
N GLY A 54 -7.13 -8.78 -6.07
CA GLY A 54 -6.34 -9.93 -6.50
C GLY A 54 -5.01 -10.04 -5.74
N GLY A 55 -3.87 -10.07 -6.45
CA GLY A 55 -2.54 -10.09 -5.82
C GLY A 55 -2.30 -8.87 -4.92
N SER A 56 -2.81 -7.69 -5.30
CA SER A 56 -2.74 -6.50 -4.45
C SER A 56 -3.61 -6.61 -3.18
N ALA A 57 -4.65 -7.46 -3.17
CA ALA A 57 -5.37 -7.80 -1.94
C ALA A 57 -4.51 -8.65 -1.00
N SER A 58 -3.71 -9.57 -1.56
CA SER A 58 -2.73 -10.35 -0.80
C SER A 58 -1.63 -9.45 -0.22
N ASP A 59 -1.14 -8.49 -0.99
CA ASP A 59 -0.17 -7.49 -0.52
C ASP A 59 -0.74 -6.64 0.64
N ALA A 60 -2.02 -6.25 0.55
CA ALA A 60 -2.71 -5.51 1.62
C ALA A 60 -2.81 -6.32 2.92
N LEU A 61 -3.17 -7.60 2.83
CA LEU A 61 -3.21 -8.52 3.97
C LEU A 61 -1.83 -8.75 4.57
N HIS A 62 -0.81 -8.93 3.73
CA HIS A 62 0.57 -9.08 4.17
C HIS A 62 1.05 -7.84 4.92
N PHE A 63 0.85 -6.64 4.33
CA PHE A 63 1.22 -5.38 4.98
C PHE A 63 0.58 -5.23 6.35
N ALA A 64 -0.74 -5.44 6.46
CA ALA A 64 -1.43 -5.38 7.74
C ALA A 64 -0.90 -6.42 8.74
N GLY A 65 -0.55 -7.62 8.27
CA GLY A 65 0.05 -8.67 9.09
C GLY A 65 1.36 -8.23 9.73
N GLU A 66 2.24 -7.57 8.98
CA GLU A 66 3.52 -7.05 9.49
C GLU A 66 3.32 -5.89 10.48
N ILE A 67 2.30 -5.06 10.30
CA ILE A 67 1.98 -3.95 11.21
C ILE A 67 1.33 -4.45 12.50
N VAL A 68 0.32 -5.33 12.41
CA VAL A 68 -0.43 -5.83 13.56
C VAL A 68 0.38 -6.86 14.37
N GLY A 69 1.09 -7.76 13.69
CA GLY A 69 1.96 -8.74 14.32
C GLY A 69 3.25 -8.08 14.82
N ARG A 70 4.30 -8.28 14.07
CA ARG A 70 5.61 -7.63 14.18
C ARG A 70 6.38 -7.87 12.89
N PHE A 71 7.30 -7.01 12.51
CA PHE A 71 8.17 -7.25 11.37
C PHE A 71 9.46 -7.96 11.81
N GLN A 72 10.39 -7.25 12.43
CA GLN A 72 11.67 -7.82 12.89
C GLN A 72 11.86 -7.75 14.40
N LYS A 73 11.32 -6.71 15.06
CA LYS A 73 11.53 -6.45 16.49
C LYS A 73 10.31 -6.85 17.32
N GLU A 74 10.58 -7.28 18.56
CA GLU A 74 9.51 -7.46 19.55
C GLU A 74 8.96 -6.09 19.97
N ARG A 75 7.65 -5.88 19.81
CA ARG A 75 6.96 -4.62 20.10
C ARG A 75 5.46 -4.82 20.31
N ARG A 76 4.79 -3.78 20.80
CA ARG A 76 3.31 -3.77 20.83
C ARG A 76 2.73 -3.85 19.43
N ALA A 77 1.51 -4.39 19.29
CA ALA A 77 0.75 -4.37 18.06
C ALA A 77 0.38 -2.93 17.66
N TRP A 78 0.45 -2.61 16.36
CA TRP A 78 -0.07 -1.37 15.80
C TRP A 78 -1.34 -1.65 14.99
N PRO A 79 -2.33 -0.72 15.00
CA PRO A 79 -3.61 -0.99 14.36
C PRO A 79 -3.53 -0.87 12.83
N ALA A 80 -4.03 -1.90 12.15
CA ALA A 80 -4.28 -1.89 10.71
C ALA A 80 -5.56 -2.66 10.38
N VAL A 81 -6.31 -2.18 9.37
CA VAL A 81 -7.56 -2.78 8.87
C VAL A 81 -7.41 -2.99 7.36
N VAL A 82 -7.82 -4.15 6.88
CA VAL A 82 -7.81 -4.48 5.45
C VAL A 82 -9.24 -4.60 4.95
N LEU A 83 -9.66 -3.70 4.05
CA LEU A 83 -11.03 -3.61 3.57
C LEU A 83 -11.46 -4.82 2.72
N ASN A 84 -10.52 -5.56 2.14
CA ASN A 84 -10.81 -6.79 1.39
C ASN A 84 -10.78 -8.07 2.25
N ALA A 85 -10.61 -7.98 3.57
CA ALA A 85 -10.53 -9.14 4.45
C ALA A 85 -11.90 -9.66 4.89
N ASP A 86 -12.89 -8.78 5.02
CA ASP A 86 -14.26 -9.16 5.41
C ASP A 86 -15.09 -9.55 4.18
N VAL A 87 -15.21 -10.86 3.97
CA VAL A 87 -15.96 -11.43 2.84
C VAL A 87 -17.44 -11.07 2.91
N ALA A 88 -18.02 -10.97 4.11
CA ALA A 88 -19.46 -10.65 4.26
C ALA A 88 -19.71 -9.20 3.81
N SER A 89 -18.94 -8.23 4.31
CA SER A 89 -19.04 -6.83 3.88
C SER A 89 -18.76 -6.67 2.39
N MET A 90 -17.71 -7.32 1.86
CA MET A 90 -17.37 -7.29 0.44
C MET A 90 -18.51 -7.77 -0.45
N THR A 91 -19.11 -8.92 -0.12
CA THR A 91 -20.17 -9.52 -0.95
C THR A 91 -21.50 -8.78 -0.82
N ALA A 92 -21.88 -8.35 0.37
CA ALA A 92 -23.08 -7.55 0.60
C ALA A 92 -23.03 -6.22 -0.15
N ILE A 93 -21.95 -5.45 0.02
CA ILE A 93 -21.79 -4.17 -0.68
C ILE A 93 -21.72 -4.36 -2.20
N ALA A 94 -21.01 -5.39 -2.67
CA ALA A 94 -20.96 -5.67 -4.11
C ALA A 94 -22.32 -6.01 -4.70
N ASN A 95 -23.17 -6.76 -3.96
CA ASN A 95 -24.51 -7.11 -4.38
C ASN A 95 -25.46 -5.90 -4.42
N ASP A 96 -25.39 -5.03 -3.42
CA ASP A 96 -26.36 -3.95 -3.21
C ASP A 96 -25.98 -2.65 -3.93
N TYR A 97 -24.68 -2.34 -4.02
CA TYR A 97 -24.15 -1.08 -4.53
C TYR A 97 -23.18 -1.24 -5.71
N GLY A 98 -22.81 -2.49 -6.04
CA GLY A 98 -21.84 -2.81 -7.08
C GLY A 98 -20.40 -2.83 -6.58
N TYR A 99 -19.54 -3.55 -7.34
CA TYR A 99 -18.14 -3.80 -6.95
C TYR A 99 -17.30 -2.52 -6.86
N ALA A 100 -17.70 -1.46 -7.54
CA ALA A 100 -17.02 -0.17 -7.47
C ALA A 100 -17.08 0.49 -6.09
N GLU A 101 -18.09 0.16 -5.28
CA GLU A 101 -18.34 0.77 -3.96
C GLU A 101 -17.78 -0.06 -2.78
N VAL A 102 -17.28 -1.27 -3.04
CA VAL A 102 -16.91 -2.21 -1.97
C VAL A 102 -15.90 -1.65 -0.97
N PHE A 103 -14.96 -0.83 -1.41
CA PHE A 103 -13.96 -0.23 -0.53
C PHE A 103 -14.37 1.16 -0.03
N ALA A 104 -15.03 1.97 -0.85
CA ALA A 104 -15.45 3.32 -0.45
C ALA A 104 -16.44 3.29 0.72
N ARG A 105 -17.42 2.37 0.69
CA ARG A 105 -18.38 2.22 1.77
C ARG A 105 -17.75 1.70 3.07
N GLN A 106 -16.79 0.81 2.99
CA GLN A 106 -16.03 0.38 4.16
C GLN A 106 -15.08 1.47 4.67
N ALA A 107 -14.46 2.24 3.77
CA ALA A 107 -13.63 3.39 4.13
C ALA A 107 -14.44 4.43 4.94
N GLU A 108 -15.67 4.72 4.53
CA GLU A 108 -16.59 5.60 5.27
C GLU A 108 -16.85 5.11 6.71
N ALA A 109 -16.94 3.79 6.90
CA ALA A 109 -17.20 3.20 8.22
C ALA A 109 -15.95 3.15 9.13
N HIS A 110 -14.76 3.04 8.56
CA HIS A 110 -13.53 2.75 9.30
C HIS A 110 -12.59 3.94 9.46
N LEU A 111 -12.57 4.88 8.49
CA LEU A 111 -11.60 5.97 8.49
C LEU A 111 -12.01 7.14 9.39
N LYS A 112 -10.99 7.73 10.00
CA LYS A 112 -11.03 8.99 10.74
C LYS A 112 -9.92 9.92 10.25
N PRO A 113 -9.95 11.22 10.54
CA PRO A 113 -8.94 12.17 10.06
C PRO A 113 -7.50 11.86 10.47
N GLU A 114 -7.30 11.20 11.63
CA GLU A 114 -5.99 10.79 12.13
C GLU A 114 -5.42 9.52 11.45
N ASP A 115 -6.22 8.83 10.62
CA ASP A 115 -5.83 7.58 9.97
C ASP A 115 -5.11 7.80 8.64
N MET A 116 -4.50 6.73 8.13
CA MET A 116 -3.92 6.71 6.81
C MET A 116 -4.57 5.63 5.95
N PHE A 117 -5.11 6.03 4.81
CA PHE A 117 -5.57 5.12 3.76
C PHE A 117 -4.42 4.74 2.83
N ILE A 118 -4.31 3.45 2.48
CA ILE A 118 -3.32 2.94 1.53
C ILE A 118 -4.01 2.11 0.45
N GLY A 119 -4.05 2.61 -0.77
CA GLY A 119 -4.62 1.93 -1.93
C GLY A 119 -3.57 1.22 -2.78
N ILE A 120 -3.74 -0.09 -3.06
CA ILE A 120 -2.80 -0.87 -3.88
C ILE A 120 -3.47 -1.23 -5.21
N SER A 121 -2.88 -0.80 -6.34
CA SER A 121 -3.41 -1.04 -7.68
C SER A 121 -2.33 -1.05 -8.75
N THR A 122 -2.02 -2.19 -9.35
CA THR A 122 -0.98 -2.30 -10.38
C THR A 122 -1.26 -1.47 -11.63
N SER A 123 -2.51 -1.12 -11.90
CA SER A 123 -2.89 -0.25 -13.02
C SER A 123 -2.96 1.24 -12.66
N GLY A 124 -3.05 1.56 -11.36
CA GLY A 124 -3.37 2.90 -10.87
C GLY A 124 -4.79 3.39 -11.22
N ASN A 125 -5.66 2.48 -11.72
CA ASN A 125 -6.98 2.85 -12.27
C ASN A 125 -8.15 1.99 -11.77
N SER A 126 -7.94 1.11 -10.77
CA SER A 126 -9.01 0.31 -10.18
C SER A 126 -10.09 1.21 -9.58
N GLU A 127 -11.33 1.11 -10.09
CA GLU A 127 -12.44 2.00 -9.72
C GLU A 127 -12.74 1.98 -8.23
N ASN A 128 -12.83 0.80 -7.64
CA ASN A 128 -13.12 0.62 -6.21
C ASN A 128 -12.02 1.20 -5.30
N VAL A 129 -10.74 1.05 -5.67
CA VAL A 129 -9.61 1.65 -4.93
C VAL A 129 -9.63 3.18 -5.07
N TYR A 130 -9.91 3.68 -6.28
CA TYR A 130 -10.01 5.12 -6.55
C TYR A 130 -11.13 5.79 -5.74
N ARG A 131 -12.33 5.19 -5.71
CA ARG A 131 -13.46 5.72 -4.91
C ARG A 131 -13.16 5.70 -3.41
N ALA A 132 -12.48 4.68 -2.91
CA ALA A 132 -12.04 4.63 -1.52
C ALA A 132 -11.02 5.72 -1.19
N LEU A 133 -10.07 5.99 -2.10
CA LEU A 133 -9.12 7.08 -1.95
C LEU A 133 -9.82 8.45 -1.89
N LEU A 134 -10.80 8.71 -2.77
CA LEU A 134 -11.57 9.95 -2.73
C LEU A 134 -12.38 10.08 -1.42
N LYS A 135 -12.98 8.98 -0.96
CA LYS A 135 -13.68 8.95 0.33
C LYS A 135 -12.72 9.22 1.50
N ALA A 136 -11.52 8.68 1.48
CA ALA A 136 -10.51 8.95 2.50
C ALA A 136 -10.14 10.45 2.56
N LYS A 137 -9.95 11.08 1.41
CA LYS A 137 -9.71 12.54 1.31
C LYS A 137 -10.89 13.37 1.83
N GLU A 138 -12.11 12.99 1.48
CA GLU A 138 -13.35 13.63 1.97
C GLU A 138 -13.43 13.59 3.51
N LEU A 139 -12.99 12.47 4.12
CA LEU A 139 -12.97 12.29 5.57
C LEU A 139 -11.77 12.96 6.26
N GLY A 140 -10.86 13.56 5.52
CA GLY A 140 -9.67 14.24 6.03
C GLY A 140 -8.51 13.31 6.40
N ALA A 141 -8.57 12.03 6.05
CA ALA A 141 -7.48 11.08 6.27
C ALA A 141 -6.35 11.29 5.24
N TRP A 142 -5.11 11.00 5.66
CA TRP A 142 -3.96 10.98 4.75
C TRP A 142 -4.08 9.81 3.76
N THR A 143 -3.60 10.02 2.52
CA THR A 143 -3.70 9.03 1.47
C THR A 143 -2.35 8.65 0.90
N ALA A 144 -2.11 7.34 0.78
CA ALA A 144 -0.96 6.77 0.07
C ALA A 144 -1.43 5.75 -0.97
N CYS A 145 -0.62 5.52 -1.98
CA CYS A 145 -0.87 4.44 -2.92
C CYS A 145 0.40 3.75 -3.38
N LEU A 146 0.29 2.44 -3.63
CA LEU A 146 1.27 1.64 -4.36
C LEU A 146 0.67 1.30 -5.72
N VAL A 147 1.22 1.88 -6.78
CA VAL A 147 0.67 1.77 -8.14
C VAL A 147 1.76 1.43 -9.16
N GLY A 148 1.35 0.94 -10.31
CA GLY A 148 2.25 0.66 -11.44
C GLY A 148 2.07 1.65 -12.59
N ARG A 149 2.79 1.37 -13.69
CA ARG A 149 2.70 2.11 -14.96
C ARG A 149 3.08 3.59 -14.80
N ASP A 150 2.16 4.49 -15.14
CA ASP A 150 2.27 5.94 -14.99
C ASP A 150 1.61 6.47 -13.71
N GLY A 151 1.19 5.57 -12.81
CA GLY A 151 0.47 5.90 -11.59
C GLY A 151 -1.04 6.00 -11.76
N GLY A 152 -1.55 6.19 -12.96
CA GLY A 152 -2.97 6.35 -13.26
C GLY A 152 -3.61 7.50 -12.48
N ARG A 153 -4.94 7.47 -12.35
CA ARG A 153 -5.69 8.48 -11.57
C ARG A 153 -5.48 8.36 -10.06
N ILE A 154 -5.22 7.15 -9.55
CA ILE A 154 -4.97 6.92 -8.13
C ILE A 154 -3.67 7.61 -7.71
N GLY A 155 -2.59 7.46 -8.50
CA GLY A 155 -1.31 8.11 -8.22
C GLY A 155 -1.40 9.63 -8.25
N ARG A 156 -2.19 10.21 -9.17
CA ARG A 156 -2.36 11.68 -9.27
C ARG A 156 -3.11 12.29 -8.08
N GLU A 157 -4.02 11.54 -7.47
CA GLU A 157 -4.86 12.04 -6.37
C GLU A 157 -4.28 11.75 -4.98
N SER A 158 -3.30 10.86 -4.87
CA SER A 158 -2.71 10.44 -3.58
C SER A 158 -1.72 11.47 -3.04
N ASP A 159 -1.68 11.66 -1.72
CA ASP A 159 -0.70 12.54 -1.04
C ASP A 159 0.72 11.93 -1.09
N TYR A 160 0.81 10.59 -1.04
CA TYR A 160 2.06 9.83 -1.12
C TYR A 160 1.99 8.78 -2.23
N PRO A 161 2.17 9.17 -3.51
CA PRO A 161 2.16 8.22 -4.62
C PRO A 161 3.49 7.47 -4.74
N ILE A 162 3.45 6.14 -4.62
CA ILE A 162 4.58 5.25 -4.89
C ILE A 162 4.31 4.58 -6.24
N ILE A 163 5.05 4.98 -7.26
CA ILE A 163 4.83 4.54 -8.65
C ILE A 163 5.96 3.61 -9.08
N VAL A 164 5.61 2.39 -9.46
CA VAL A 164 6.53 1.43 -10.10
C VAL A 164 6.37 1.56 -11.62
N PRO A 165 7.36 2.12 -12.35
CA PRO A 165 7.24 2.44 -13.79
C PRO A 165 7.36 1.19 -14.67
N CYS A 166 6.48 0.21 -14.47
CA CYS A 166 6.47 -1.05 -15.21
C CYS A 166 5.06 -1.42 -15.67
N GLN A 167 4.93 -1.94 -16.91
CA GLN A 167 3.66 -2.35 -17.50
C GLN A 167 3.26 -3.79 -17.10
N VAL A 168 4.20 -4.60 -16.65
CA VAL A 168 3.99 -6.01 -16.35
C VAL A 168 3.52 -6.15 -14.90
N THR A 169 2.26 -6.55 -14.71
CA THR A 169 1.62 -6.67 -13.39
C THR A 169 2.45 -7.48 -12.38
N ALA A 170 3.02 -8.61 -12.78
CA ALA A 170 3.84 -9.44 -11.90
C ALA A 170 5.09 -8.67 -11.38
N ARG A 171 5.78 -7.95 -12.26
CA ARG A 171 6.96 -7.13 -11.89
C ARG A 171 6.58 -5.99 -10.95
N VAL A 172 5.41 -5.37 -11.18
CA VAL A 172 4.88 -4.32 -10.29
C VAL A 172 4.60 -4.90 -8.89
N GLN A 173 3.93 -6.05 -8.78
CA GLN A 173 3.63 -6.70 -7.50
C GLN A 173 4.88 -7.13 -6.75
N GLU A 174 5.90 -7.67 -7.43
CA GLU A 174 7.20 -7.99 -6.83
C GLU A 174 7.92 -6.76 -6.25
N CYS A 175 7.72 -5.59 -6.84
CA CYS A 175 8.23 -4.33 -6.30
C CYS A 175 7.36 -3.84 -5.15
N HIS A 176 6.02 -3.96 -5.23
CA HIS A 176 5.12 -3.57 -4.15
C HIS A 176 5.44 -4.29 -2.85
N ILE A 177 5.59 -5.61 -2.89
CA ILE A 177 5.92 -6.36 -1.66
C ILE A 177 7.31 -6.00 -1.11
N THR A 178 8.29 -5.75 -1.98
CA THR A 178 9.62 -5.28 -1.55
C THR A 178 9.52 -3.92 -0.84
N ILE A 179 8.74 -2.99 -1.38
CA ILE A 179 8.49 -1.66 -0.81
C ILE A 179 7.75 -1.76 0.52
N ILE A 180 6.76 -2.64 0.62
CA ILE A 180 6.01 -2.91 1.86
C ILE A 180 6.97 -3.33 2.98
N HIS A 181 7.88 -4.28 2.71
CA HIS A 181 8.87 -4.71 3.70
C HIS A 181 9.79 -3.57 4.14
N ILE A 182 10.25 -2.73 3.19
CA ILE A 182 11.08 -1.56 3.49
C ILE A 182 10.30 -0.57 4.38
N LEU A 183 9.04 -0.27 4.08
CA LEU A 183 8.20 0.60 4.89
C LEU A 183 7.99 0.02 6.30
N CYS A 184 7.74 -1.28 6.43
CA CYS A 184 7.60 -1.95 7.72
C CYS A 184 8.87 -1.82 8.57
N GLU A 185 10.04 -2.06 7.96
CA GLU A 185 11.34 -1.93 8.65
C GLU A 185 11.59 -0.48 9.09
N MET A 186 11.36 0.49 8.21
CA MET A 186 11.55 1.91 8.54
C MET A 186 10.62 2.37 9.67
N VAL A 187 9.33 2.06 9.57
CA VAL A 187 8.34 2.42 10.59
C VAL A 187 8.66 1.74 11.94
N GLU A 188 9.01 0.45 11.91
CA GLU A 188 9.39 -0.28 13.13
C GLU A 188 10.63 0.35 13.79
N ASN A 189 11.65 0.72 13.00
CA ASN A 189 12.84 1.40 13.50
C ASN A 189 12.53 2.77 14.11
N MET A 190 11.66 3.57 13.48
CA MET A 190 11.27 4.89 13.99
C MET A 190 10.51 4.81 15.30
N LEU A 191 9.60 3.83 15.44
CA LEU A 191 8.71 3.73 16.60
C LEU A 191 9.30 2.92 17.78
N THR A 192 10.40 2.19 17.55
CA THR A 192 11.04 1.37 18.58
C THR A 192 12.39 1.88 19.05
N ASN A 193 12.98 2.88 18.36
CA ASN A 193 14.23 3.52 18.74
C ASN A 193 13.97 4.97 19.17
N PRO A 194 13.78 5.27 20.45
CA PRO A 194 13.43 6.61 20.93
C PRO A 194 14.58 7.66 20.86
N GLU A 195 15.79 7.29 20.41
CA GLU A 195 16.97 8.18 20.41
C GLU A 195 17.08 9.13 19.19
N ARG A 196 16.01 9.36 18.43
CA ARG A 196 16.03 10.26 17.25
C ARG A 196 15.27 11.57 17.40
N ASP A 197 14.78 11.90 18.59
CA ASP A 197 14.06 13.16 18.88
C ASP A 197 14.94 14.18 19.64
N GLU A 198 16.26 14.24 19.30
CA GLU A 198 17.15 15.34 19.72
C GLU A 198 17.76 16.07 18.50
#